data_cc7283108fb9c93334129fd0166ba56f
#
_entry.id   cc7283108fb9c93334129fd0166ba56f
#
_cell.length_a   1.000
_cell.length_b   1.000
_cell.length_c   1.000
_cell.angle_alpha   90.00
_cell.angle_beta   90.00
_cell.angle_gamma   90.00
#
_symmetry.space_group_name_H-M   'P 1'
#
loop_
_entity.id
_entity.type
_entity.pdbx_description
1 polymer ?
#
loop_
_entity_poly.entity_id
_entity_poly.type
_entity_poly.pdbx_seq_one_letter_code
_entity_poly.pdbx_strand_id
1 'polypeptide(L)'
;VLVRMNMDGTGHTEIARLPEQNALDGRKQLGGSYFFDNGYLIFLAFPCTSNPDYALPVYKIQLEPGETTQLFQEDIPLLTDWPADGVSISNGYIYFPMPQAKASEYAFAEGNLETGRIELVFEDWNKMNSAVVNFDNVLYYHRAGIGLCEYDKATGTETVKLPMDVYYANVSYTKDYIFLRTLDSADFNQCVLLAYDRDYNLLGKLELEKI
;
A
#
# COMPACT_ATOMS: atom_id res chain seq x y z
N VAL A 1 3.64 3.85 21.69
CA VAL A 1 2.61 3.01 22.30
C VAL A 1 1.36 3.07 21.46
N LEU A 2 0.79 1.92 21.10
CA LEU A 2 -0.52 1.81 20.47
C LEU A 2 -1.57 1.62 21.57
N VAL A 3 -2.60 2.45 21.55
CA VAL A 3 -3.66 2.45 22.56
C VAL A 3 -5.01 2.26 21.87
N ARG A 4 -5.84 1.36 22.38
CA ARG A 4 -7.26 1.28 22.04
C ARG A 4 -8.05 2.13 23.03
N MET A 5 -9.02 2.88 22.54
CA MET A 5 -9.96 3.62 23.38
C MET A 5 -11.36 3.60 22.76
N ASN A 6 -12.38 3.87 23.57
CA ASN A 6 -13.75 4.05 23.10
C ASN A 6 -13.89 5.32 22.27
N MET A 7 -14.94 5.41 21.47
CA MET A 7 -15.22 6.60 20.62
C MET A 7 -15.43 7.89 21.44
N ASP A 8 -15.82 7.76 22.71
CA ASP A 8 -15.97 8.88 23.66
C ASP A 8 -14.67 9.27 24.36
N GLY A 9 -13.54 8.64 24.00
CA GLY A 9 -12.24 8.90 24.58
C GLY A 9 -11.95 8.20 25.90
N THR A 10 -12.85 7.33 26.37
CA THR A 10 -12.64 6.54 27.60
C THR A 10 -12.07 5.16 27.31
N GLY A 11 -11.81 4.37 28.35
CA GLY A 11 -11.42 2.96 28.22
C GLY A 11 -10.06 2.75 27.56
N HIS A 12 -9.06 3.56 27.90
CA HIS A 12 -7.72 3.44 27.37
C HIS A 12 -7.10 2.10 27.75
N THR A 13 -6.67 1.35 26.75
CA THR A 13 -5.96 0.08 26.92
C THR A 13 -4.73 0.07 26.02
N GLU A 14 -3.55 -0.11 26.61
CA GLU A 14 -2.32 -0.32 25.81
C GLU A 14 -2.42 -1.69 25.12
N ILE A 15 -2.31 -1.68 23.79
CA ILE A 15 -2.34 -2.91 22.96
C ILE A 15 -0.92 -3.38 22.73
N ALA A 16 -0.03 -2.45 22.33
CA ALA A 16 1.33 -2.77 22.00
C ALA A 16 2.27 -1.59 22.25
N ARG A 17 3.50 -1.90 22.54
CA ARG A 17 4.61 -0.96 22.61
C ARG A 17 5.61 -1.29 21.54
N LEU A 18 5.66 -0.47 20.49
CA LEU A 18 6.65 -0.62 19.43
C LEU A 18 8.05 -0.37 19.98
N PRO A 19 9.06 -1.07 19.50
CA PRO A 19 10.44 -0.78 19.86
C PRO A 19 10.78 0.68 19.58
N GLU A 20 11.56 1.29 20.46
CA GLU A 20 12.09 2.62 20.20
C GLU A 20 13.08 2.51 19.04
N GLN A 21 12.72 3.07 17.90
CA GLN A 21 13.64 3.20 16.79
C GLN A 21 14.48 4.45 17.01
N ASN A 22 15.78 4.29 17.06
CA ASN A 22 16.70 5.40 17.04
C ASN A 22 16.86 5.85 15.58
N ALA A 23 16.38 7.05 15.26
CA ALA A 23 16.82 7.69 14.02
C ALA A 23 18.35 7.87 14.07
N LEU A 24 19.00 7.89 12.91
CA LEU A 24 20.45 8.08 12.83
C LEU A 24 20.96 9.36 13.50
N ASP A 25 20.11 10.35 13.64
CA ASP A 25 20.41 11.62 14.30
C ASP A 25 20.11 11.61 15.81
N GLY A 26 19.79 10.44 16.38
CA GLY A 26 19.44 10.29 17.79
C GLY A 26 18.04 10.79 18.15
N ARG A 27 17.22 11.20 17.18
CA ARG A 27 15.83 11.59 17.44
C ARG A 27 14.96 10.34 17.48
N LYS A 28 14.12 10.26 18.51
CA LYS A 28 13.10 9.23 18.61
C LYS A 28 11.93 9.64 17.73
N GLN A 29 11.72 8.94 16.62
CA GLN A 29 10.56 9.18 15.76
C GLN A 29 9.73 7.91 15.61
N LEU A 30 8.43 8.09 15.77
CA LEU A 30 7.40 7.11 15.47
C LEU A 30 6.55 7.65 14.32
N GLY A 31 7.16 7.76 13.15
CA GLY A 31 6.42 7.96 11.89
C GLY A 31 6.21 6.63 11.21
N GLY A 32 5.06 6.45 10.56
CA GLY A 32 4.81 5.23 9.80
C GLY A 32 3.42 5.18 9.21
N SER A 33 3.21 4.23 8.32
CA SER A 33 1.90 3.89 7.78
C SER A 33 1.31 2.70 8.51
N TYR A 34 0.00 2.75 8.71
CA TYR A 34 -0.78 1.72 9.37
C TYR A 34 -1.77 1.12 8.39
N PHE A 35 -1.85 -0.21 8.41
CA PHE A 35 -2.79 -0.97 7.60
C PHE A 35 -3.50 -1.99 8.48
N PHE A 36 -4.77 -2.26 8.16
CA PHE A 36 -5.53 -3.32 8.81
C PHE A 36 -5.73 -4.46 7.84
N ASP A 37 -5.31 -5.65 8.24
CA ASP A 37 -5.48 -6.84 7.44
C ASP A 37 -5.71 -8.06 8.34
N ASN A 38 -6.74 -8.86 8.04
CA ASN A 38 -7.05 -10.13 8.72
C ASN A 38 -7.03 -10.06 10.26
N GLY A 39 -7.53 -8.96 10.84
CA GLY A 39 -7.61 -8.78 12.29
C GLY A 39 -6.32 -8.32 12.96
N TYR A 40 -5.31 -7.97 12.19
CA TYR A 40 -4.07 -7.39 12.66
C TYR A 40 -3.90 -5.94 12.20
N LEU A 41 -3.19 -5.17 12.98
CA LEU A 41 -2.60 -3.91 12.57
C LEU A 41 -1.18 -4.17 12.08
N ILE A 42 -0.91 -3.81 10.85
CA ILE A 42 0.42 -3.86 10.26
C ILE A 42 0.99 -2.44 10.29
N PHE A 43 2.14 -2.28 10.90
CA PHE A 43 2.82 -1.00 11.02
C PHE A 43 4.15 -1.03 10.26
N LEU A 44 4.27 -0.14 9.28
CA LEU A 44 5.53 0.15 8.62
C LEU A 44 6.15 1.36 9.30
N ALA A 45 7.26 1.17 9.98
CA ALA A 45 7.97 2.26 10.62
C ALA A 45 8.85 2.97 9.60
N PHE A 46 8.67 4.27 9.43
CA PHE A 46 9.51 5.07 8.53
C PHE A 46 10.73 5.61 9.27
N PRO A 47 11.93 5.37 8.75
CA PRO A 47 13.08 6.12 9.17
C PRO A 47 12.95 7.59 8.74
N CYS A 48 13.35 8.49 9.58
CA CYS A 48 13.28 9.93 9.32
C CYS A 48 14.46 10.46 8.56
N THR A 49 15.01 9.71 7.66
CA THR A 49 16.19 10.11 6.90
C THR A 49 16.00 9.84 5.43
N SER A 50 16.51 10.73 4.60
CA SER A 50 16.61 10.58 3.16
C SER A 50 17.75 9.65 2.72
N ASN A 51 18.14 8.66 3.53
CA ASN A 51 19.20 7.75 3.16
C ASN A 51 18.65 6.57 2.36
N PRO A 52 19.13 6.35 1.13
CA PRO A 52 18.70 5.27 0.25
C PRO A 52 18.99 3.84 0.75
N ASP A 53 19.85 3.70 1.74
CA ASP A 53 20.22 2.38 2.29
C ASP A 53 19.29 1.91 3.42
N TYR A 54 18.18 2.63 3.68
CA TYR A 54 17.26 2.24 4.73
C TYR A 54 16.21 1.25 4.26
N ALA A 55 16.15 0.21 5.01
CA ALA A 55 15.10 -0.76 4.99
C ALA A 55 14.00 -0.39 6.00
N LEU A 56 12.74 -0.74 5.71
CA LEU A 56 11.63 -0.46 6.60
C LEU A 56 11.28 -1.69 7.43
N PRO A 57 11.35 -1.62 8.75
CA PRO A 57 10.83 -2.68 9.59
C PRO A 57 9.30 -2.72 9.50
N VAL A 58 8.77 -3.94 9.35
CA VAL A 58 7.34 -4.21 9.31
C VAL A 58 6.95 -4.96 10.58
N TYR A 59 6.02 -4.39 11.32
CA TYR A 59 5.50 -4.97 12.57
C TYR A 59 4.07 -5.44 12.39
N LYS A 60 3.81 -6.66 12.82
CA LYS A 60 2.47 -7.22 12.97
C LYS A 60 2.03 -7.10 14.42
N ILE A 61 0.89 -6.47 14.63
CA ILE A 61 0.35 -6.20 15.97
C ILE A 61 -1.02 -6.84 16.07
N GLN A 62 -1.18 -7.74 17.00
CA GLN A 62 -2.50 -8.30 17.31
C GLN A 62 -3.35 -7.24 18.02
N LEU A 63 -4.60 -7.04 17.58
CA LEU A 63 -5.48 -5.99 18.15
C LEU A 63 -6.06 -6.35 19.52
N GLU A 64 -6.16 -7.60 19.85
CA GLU A 64 -6.35 -8.03 21.23
C GLU A 64 -5.01 -8.01 21.95
N PRO A 65 -4.97 -7.83 23.28
CA PRO A 65 -3.71 -7.76 24.03
C PRO A 65 -2.78 -8.89 23.62
N GLY A 66 -1.69 -8.55 22.99
CA GLY A 66 -0.81 -9.52 22.37
C GLY A 66 0.59 -8.96 22.08
N GLU A 67 1.44 -9.81 21.58
CA GLU A 67 2.82 -9.50 21.31
C GLU A 67 2.95 -8.78 19.96
N THR A 68 3.84 -7.80 19.92
CA THR A 68 4.29 -7.17 18.67
C THR A 68 5.42 -8.02 18.09
N THR A 69 5.23 -8.49 16.88
CA THR A 69 6.24 -9.29 16.18
C THR A 69 6.77 -8.50 15.00
N GLN A 70 8.09 -8.39 14.85
CA GLN A 70 8.69 -7.96 13.60
C GLN A 70 8.56 -9.08 12.59
N LEU A 71 7.95 -8.78 11.43
CA LEU A 71 7.59 -9.79 10.44
C LEU A 71 8.76 -10.23 9.58
N PHE A 72 9.66 -9.30 9.26
CA PHE A 72 10.79 -9.57 8.40
C PHE A 72 12.07 -9.41 9.24
N GLN A 73 12.92 -10.43 9.23
CA GLN A 73 14.21 -10.38 9.96
C GLN A 73 15.19 -9.42 9.29
N GLU A 74 15.11 -9.36 7.97
CA GLU A 74 15.78 -8.33 7.17
C GLU A 74 14.70 -7.32 6.81
N ASP A 75 15.00 -6.06 7.08
CA ASP A 75 14.09 -4.99 6.76
C ASP A 75 13.77 -5.01 5.27
N ILE A 76 12.53 -4.68 4.88
CA ILE A 76 12.16 -4.61 3.47
C ILE A 76 12.96 -3.48 2.81
N PRO A 77 13.74 -3.76 1.77
CA PRO A 77 14.49 -2.74 1.06
C PRO A 77 13.51 -1.84 0.30
N LEU A 78 13.18 -0.70 0.87
CA LEU A 78 12.35 0.31 0.23
C LEU A 78 13.20 1.45 -0.28
N LEU A 79 12.78 1.98 -1.41
CA LEU A 79 13.36 3.19 -1.92
C LEU A 79 12.75 4.42 -1.26
N THR A 80 13.54 5.34 -1.10
CA THR A 80 13.68 6.19 0.02
C THR A 80 13.16 7.58 -0.09
N ASP A 81 12.80 8.07 -1.25
CA ASP A 81 12.33 9.45 -1.34
C ASP A 81 10.84 9.59 -1.00
N TRP A 82 10.03 8.53 -1.18
CA TRP A 82 8.60 8.51 -0.82
C TRP A 82 8.14 7.11 -0.41
N PRO A 83 8.43 6.66 0.79
CA PRO A 83 8.14 5.28 1.22
C PRO A 83 6.66 4.92 1.29
N ALA A 84 5.75 5.90 1.28
CA ALA A 84 4.31 5.66 1.34
C ALA A 84 3.68 5.38 -0.03
N ASP A 85 4.28 5.88 -1.11
CA ASP A 85 3.73 5.73 -2.44
C ASP A 85 4.09 4.37 -3.02
N GLY A 86 3.09 3.52 -3.15
CA GLY A 86 3.24 2.20 -3.76
C GLY A 86 3.35 1.03 -2.80
N VAL A 87 3.32 1.25 -1.49
CA VAL A 87 3.17 0.17 -0.52
C VAL A 87 1.70 -0.04 -0.22
N SER A 88 1.25 -1.28 -0.27
CA SER A 88 -0.10 -1.66 0.11
C SER A 88 -0.12 -3.00 0.82
N ILE A 89 -1.17 -3.23 1.60
CA ILE A 89 -1.39 -4.49 2.30
C ILE A 89 -2.77 -5.01 1.93
N SER A 90 -2.83 -6.26 1.52
CA SER A 90 -4.08 -6.91 1.16
C SER A 90 -3.95 -8.42 1.27
N ASN A 91 -4.93 -9.05 1.90
CA ASN A 91 -5.12 -10.49 1.96
C ASN A 91 -3.87 -11.26 2.46
N GLY A 92 -3.25 -10.77 3.54
CA GLY A 92 -2.08 -11.40 4.16
C GLY A 92 -0.74 -11.15 3.45
N TYR A 93 -0.69 -10.21 2.51
CA TYR A 93 0.52 -9.82 1.80
C TYR A 93 0.77 -8.33 1.89
N ILE A 94 2.05 -7.95 1.95
CA ILE A 94 2.53 -6.60 1.69
C ILE A 94 3.06 -6.53 0.27
N TYR A 95 2.69 -5.49 -0.47
CA TYR A 95 3.11 -5.22 -1.84
C TYR A 95 3.96 -3.96 -1.86
N PHE A 96 5.11 -4.01 -2.53
CA PHE A 96 6.05 -2.89 -2.52
C PHE A 96 6.99 -2.89 -3.73
N PRO A 97 7.50 -1.71 -4.13
CA PRO A 97 8.57 -1.63 -5.11
C PRO A 97 9.88 -2.13 -4.52
N MET A 98 10.56 -3.01 -5.23
CA MET A 98 11.88 -3.53 -4.86
C MET A 98 12.95 -2.97 -5.79
N PRO A 99 14.04 -2.35 -5.25
CA PRO A 99 15.12 -1.85 -6.06
C PRO A 99 15.78 -2.96 -6.87
N GLN A 100 16.11 -2.65 -8.11
CA GLN A 100 16.93 -3.53 -8.94
C GLN A 100 18.38 -3.02 -9.02
N ALA A 101 19.26 -3.84 -9.62
CA ALA A 101 20.69 -3.53 -9.72
C ALA A 101 21.00 -2.24 -10.48
N LYS A 102 20.10 -1.77 -11.35
CA LYS A 102 20.21 -0.48 -12.00
C LYS A 102 19.43 0.58 -11.24
N ALA A 103 20.09 1.64 -10.87
CA ALA A 103 19.43 2.82 -10.30
C ALA A 103 18.29 3.28 -11.23
N SER A 104 17.10 3.48 -10.70
CA SER A 104 15.84 3.81 -11.40
C SER A 104 15.04 2.66 -11.99
N GLU A 105 15.48 1.43 -11.90
CA GLU A 105 14.64 0.27 -12.25
C GLU A 105 14.10 -0.39 -10.97
N TYR A 106 12.79 -0.63 -10.96
CA TYR A 106 12.08 -1.25 -9.84
C TYR A 106 11.28 -2.44 -10.29
N ALA A 107 11.35 -3.47 -9.49
CA ALA A 107 10.48 -4.61 -9.59
C ALA A 107 9.31 -4.48 -8.63
N PHE A 108 8.28 -5.25 -8.87
CA PHE A 108 7.16 -5.39 -7.95
C PHE A 108 7.31 -6.67 -7.15
N ALA A 109 7.34 -6.53 -5.84
CA ALA A 109 7.50 -7.64 -4.92
C ALA A 109 6.31 -7.76 -3.97
N GLU A 110 6.08 -8.96 -3.50
CA GLU A 110 5.18 -9.24 -2.40
C GLU A 110 5.92 -9.92 -1.24
N GLY A 111 5.52 -9.57 -0.03
CA GLY A 111 5.97 -10.21 1.20
C GLY A 111 4.80 -10.87 1.91
N ASN A 112 4.91 -12.15 2.20
CA ASN A 112 3.89 -12.87 2.95
C ASN A 112 3.97 -12.48 4.43
N LEU A 113 2.88 -11.95 4.99
CA LEU A 113 2.81 -11.45 6.36
C LEU A 113 2.74 -12.56 7.44
N GLU A 114 2.62 -13.81 7.05
CA GLU A 114 2.67 -14.95 7.96
C GLU A 114 4.07 -15.58 8.02
N THR A 115 4.69 -15.76 6.86
CA THR A 115 5.98 -16.48 6.75
C THR A 115 7.18 -15.55 6.69
N GLY A 116 7.00 -14.26 6.39
CA GLY A 116 8.08 -13.31 6.15
C GLY A 116 8.81 -13.53 4.81
N ARG A 117 8.29 -14.40 3.93
CA ARG A 117 8.91 -14.67 2.63
C ARG A 117 8.60 -13.57 1.64
N ILE A 118 9.64 -13.07 0.98
CA ILE A 118 9.54 -12.08 -0.09
C ILE A 118 9.71 -12.78 -1.44
N GLU A 119 8.82 -12.45 -2.39
CA GLU A 119 8.85 -12.98 -3.75
C GLU A 119 8.67 -11.86 -4.78
N LEU A 120 9.38 -12.00 -5.89
CA LEU A 120 9.20 -11.10 -7.03
C LEU A 120 7.91 -11.47 -7.77
N VAL A 121 7.07 -10.47 -8.04
CA VAL A 121 5.84 -10.67 -8.80
C VAL A 121 6.08 -10.36 -10.28
N PHE A 122 6.66 -9.19 -10.61
CA PHE A 122 7.09 -8.84 -11.96
C PHE A 122 8.18 -7.74 -11.96
N GLU A 123 8.91 -7.64 -13.08
CA GLU A 123 10.14 -6.84 -13.15
C GLU A 123 9.92 -5.34 -13.42
N ASP A 124 8.76 -4.93 -13.90
CA ASP A 124 8.50 -3.52 -14.30
C ASP A 124 7.50 -2.84 -13.36
N TRP A 125 8.03 -2.14 -12.36
CA TRP A 125 7.22 -1.29 -11.47
C TRP A 125 6.91 0.09 -12.06
N ASN A 126 7.74 0.62 -12.95
CA ASN A 126 7.79 2.05 -13.32
C ASN A 126 6.48 2.68 -13.83
N LYS A 127 5.43 1.90 -13.95
CA LYS A 127 4.11 2.33 -14.45
C LYS A 127 2.99 2.17 -13.45
N MET A 128 3.29 1.76 -12.23
CA MET A 128 2.26 1.54 -11.20
C MET A 128 2.14 2.77 -10.30
N ASN A 129 0.96 3.36 -10.27
CA ASN A 129 0.68 4.59 -9.50
C ASN A 129 -0.42 4.41 -8.45
N SER A 130 -0.74 3.18 -8.06
CA SER A 130 -1.79 2.95 -7.08
C SER A 130 -1.46 1.81 -6.13
N ALA A 131 -2.17 1.79 -5.01
CA ALA A 131 -2.19 0.63 -4.14
C ALA A 131 -2.64 -0.62 -4.90
N VAL A 132 -2.00 -1.74 -4.60
CA VAL A 132 -2.37 -3.05 -5.12
C VAL A 132 -3.31 -3.72 -4.14
N VAL A 133 -4.37 -4.33 -4.64
CA VAL A 133 -5.30 -5.12 -3.84
C VAL A 133 -5.34 -6.54 -4.37
N ASN A 134 -5.27 -7.51 -3.47
CA ASN A 134 -5.32 -8.93 -3.79
C ASN A 134 -6.66 -9.53 -3.39
N PHE A 135 -7.40 -10.03 -4.38
CA PHE A 135 -8.58 -10.88 -4.17
C PHE A 135 -8.39 -12.20 -4.90
N ASP A 136 -8.48 -13.32 -4.20
CA ASP A 136 -8.44 -14.67 -4.78
C ASP A 136 -7.24 -14.93 -5.71
N ASN A 137 -6.05 -14.45 -5.33
CA ASN A 137 -4.81 -14.51 -6.13
C ASN A 137 -4.80 -13.69 -7.42
N VAL A 138 -5.75 -12.79 -7.60
CA VAL A 138 -5.73 -11.77 -8.64
C VAL A 138 -5.35 -10.44 -8.02
N LEU A 139 -4.34 -9.79 -8.58
CA LEU A 139 -3.90 -8.46 -8.19
C LEU A 139 -4.61 -7.42 -9.04
N TYR A 140 -5.16 -6.41 -8.38
CA TYR A 140 -5.88 -5.29 -8.98
C TYR A 140 -5.11 -4.01 -8.73
N TYR A 141 -4.81 -3.26 -9.78
CA TYR A 141 -4.02 -2.04 -9.70
C TYR A 141 -4.25 -1.11 -10.89
N HIS A 142 -3.75 0.11 -10.80
CA HIS A 142 -3.74 1.07 -11.90
C HIS A 142 -2.33 1.23 -12.46
N ARG A 143 -2.21 1.19 -13.79
CA ARG A 143 -0.98 1.54 -14.52
C ARG A 143 -1.17 2.88 -15.23
N ALA A 144 -0.24 3.82 -14.97
CA ALA A 144 -0.25 5.14 -15.56
C ALA A 144 -0.26 5.11 -17.09
N GLY A 145 -1.20 5.83 -17.73
CA GLY A 145 -1.36 5.87 -19.19
C GLY A 145 -1.83 4.57 -19.82
N ILE A 146 -2.22 3.54 -19.03
CA ILE A 146 -2.69 2.26 -19.52
C ILE A 146 -4.11 1.99 -19.02
N GLY A 147 -4.34 2.07 -17.69
CA GLY A 147 -5.65 1.87 -17.11
C GLY A 147 -5.68 0.94 -15.91
N LEU A 148 -6.88 0.45 -15.58
CA LEU A 148 -7.06 -0.54 -14.53
C LEU A 148 -6.70 -1.93 -15.05
N CYS A 149 -5.84 -2.62 -14.31
CA CYS A 149 -5.26 -3.91 -14.67
C CYS A 149 -5.60 -4.97 -13.63
N GLU A 150 -5.71 -6.19 -14.11
CA GLU A 150 -5.73 -7.41 -13.31
C GLU A 150 -4.51 -8.26 -13.67
N TYR A 151 -3.84 -8.79 -12.65
CA TYR A 151 -2.76 -9.75 -12.82
C TYR A 151 -3.12 -11.06 -12.11
N ASP A 152 -3.30 -12.10 -12.87
CA ASP A 152 -3.54 -13.45 -12.34
C ASP A 152 -2.19 -14.08 -11.95
N LYS A 153 -1.98 -14.25 -10.66
CA LYS A 153 -0.75 -14.82 -10.11
C LYS A 153 -0.52 -16.29 -10.51
N ALA A 154 -1.60 -17.04 -10.77
CA ALA A 154 -1.48 -18.45 -11.12
C ALA A 154 -0.99 -18.65 -12.55
N THR A 155 -1.38 -17.77 -13.46
CA THR A 155 -1.01 -17.84 -14.89
C THR A 155 0.13 -16.89 -15.27
N GLY A 156 0.43 -15.90 -14.41
CA GLY A 156 1.38 -14.83 -14.71
C GLY A 156 0.88 -13.87 -15.80
N THR A 157 -0.45 -13.78 -15.97
CA THR A 157 -1.05 -13.01 -17.08
C THR A 157 -1.61 -11.69 -16.58
N GLU A 158 -1.17 -10.58 -17.18
CA GLU A 158 -1.75 -9.25 -17.01
C GLU A 158 -2.83 -8.99 -18.06
N THR A 159 -3.95 -8.42 -17.62
CA THR A 159 -5.05 -8.01 -18.47
C THR A 159 -5.47 -6.59 -18.17
N VAL A 160 -5.52 -5.72 -19.18
CA VAL A 160 -6.09 -4.38 -19.04
C VAL A 160 -7.61 -4.49 -19.14
N LYS A 161 -8.29 -4.20 -18.04
CA LYS A 161 -9.76 -4.32 -17.92
C LYS A 161 -10.49 -3.04 -18.32
N LEU A 162 -9.94 -1.91 -17.91
CA LEU A 162 -10.50 -0.60 -18.24
C LEU A 162 -9.37 0.31 -18.74
N PRO A 163 -9.20 0.42 -20.08
CA PRO A 163 -8.21 1.32 -20.66
C PRO A 163 -8.53 2.77 -20.29
N MET A 164 -7.54 3.51 -19.84
CA MET A 164 -7.68 4.94 -19.54
C MET A 164 -6.34 5.66 -19.63
N ASP A 165 -6.36 6.83 -20.25
CA ASP A 165 -5.19 7.69 -20.35
C ASP A 165 -5.14 8.67 -19.18
N VAL A 166 -4.95 8.12 -17.97
CA VAL A 166 -4.85 8.89 -16.74
C VAL A 166 -3.53 8.58 -16.06
N TYR A 167 -2.75 9.61 -15.78
CA TYR A 167 -1.44 9.46 -15.12
C TYR A 167 -1.57 9.31 -13.60
N TYR A 168 -2.49 10.03 -12.99
CA TYR A 168 -2.70 10.00 -11.54
C TYR A 168 -4.12 9.54 -11.22
N ALA A 169 -4.22 8.37 -10.66
CA ALA A 169 -5.46 7.85 -10.16
C ALA A 169 -5.27 7.21 -8.79
N ASN A 170 -6.10 7.57 -7.84
CA ASN A 170 -6.26 6.80 -6.60
C ASN A 170 -7.37 5.81 -6.82
N VAL A 171 -7.04 4.52 -6.69
CA VAL A 171 -8.00 3.45 -6.86
C VAL A 171 -8.19 2.73 -5.54
N SER A 172 -9.43 2.52 -5.17
CA SER A 172 -9.83 1.70 -4.03
C SER A 172 -10.68 0.54 -4.54
N TYR A 173 -10.28 -0.66 -4.21
CA TYR A 173 -11.01 -1.87 -4.54
C TYR A 173 -11.69 -2.41 -3.28
N THR A 174 -12.97 -2.72 -3.41
CA THR A 174 -13.72 -3.48 -2.43
C THR A 174 -14.13 -4.83 -3.03
N LYS A 175 -14.78 -5.67 -2.23
CA LYS A 175 -15.31 -6.94 -2.73
C LYS A 175 -16.28 -6.75 -3.91
N ASP A 176 -17.09 -5.70 -3.88
CA ASP A 176 -18.21 -5.51 -4.80
C ASP A 176 -18.00 -4.34 -5.78
N TYR A 177 -17.13 -3.38 -5.45
CA TYR A 177 -16.99 -2.12 -6.19
C TYR A 177 -15.54 -1.71 -6.39
N ILE A 178 -15.33 -0.89 -7.42
CA ILE A 178 -14.08 -0.18 -7.70
C ILE A 178 -14.38 1.31 -7.66
N PHE A 179 -13.64 2.04 -6.85
CA PHE A 179 -13.72 3.51 -6.78
C PHE A 179 -12.45 4.10 -7.36
N LEU A 180 -12.61 4.97 -8.33
CA LEU A 180 -11.52 5.63 -9.01
C LEU A 180 -11.63 7.15 -8.80
N ARG A 181 -10.63 7.75 -8.18
CA ARG A 181 -10.46 9.18 -8.11
C ARG A 181 -9.42 9.61 -9.12
N THR A 182 -9.82 10.40 -10.12
CA THR A 182 -8.91 10.95 -11.11
C THR A 182 -8.74 12.44 -10.91
N LEU A 183 -7.56 12.96 -11.25
CA LEU A 183 -7.31 14.40 -11.41
C LEU A 183 -7.28 14.69 -12.91
N ASP A 184 -7.94 15.75 -13.34
CA ASP A 184 -7.80 16.21 -14.71
C ASP A 184 -6.36 16.68 -14.94
N SER A 185 -5.71 16.15 -15.99
CA SER A 185 -4.34 16.50 -16.33
C SER A 185 -4.17 17.95 -16.82
N ALA A 186 -5.24 18.54 -17.34
CA ALA A 186 -5.26 19.93 -17.82
C ALA A 186 -5.61 20.92 -16.70
N ASP A 187 -6.43 20.48 -15.74
CA ASP A 187 -6.82 21.29 -14.57
C ASP A 187 -6.79 20.44 -13.30
N PHE A 188 -5.68 20.47 -12.59
CA PHE A 188 -5.52 19.77 -11.29
C PHE A 188 -6.55 20.18 -10.23
N ASN A 189 -7.43 21.13 -10.54
CA ASN A 189 -8.52 21.56 -9.66
C ASN A 189 -9.80 20.74 -9.87
N GLN A 190 -9.90 19.99 -10.96
CA GLN A 190 -11.05 19.11 -11.20
C GLN A 190 -10.73 17.70 -10.74
N CYS A 191 -11.49 17.24 -9.76
CA CYS A 191 -11.42 15.88 -9.25
C CYS A 191 -12.73 15.16 -9.60
N VAL A 192 -12.60 14.01 -10.21
CA VAL A 192 -13.75 13.17 -10.55
C VAL A 192 -13.66 11.87 -9.76
N LEU A 193 -14.73 11.51 -9.08
CA LEU A 193 -14.90 10.21 -8.45
C LEU A 193 -15.82 9.36 -9.33
N LEU A 194 -15.32 8.20 -9.74
CA LEU A 194 -16.05 7.20 -10.54
C LEU A 194 -16.25 5.95 -9.70
N ALA A 195 -17.43 5.35 -9.81
CA ALA A 195 -17.74 4.08 -9.19
C ALA A 195 -18.09 3.05 -10.27
N TYR A 196 -17.46 1.89 -10.18
CA TYR A 196 -17.68 0.76 -11.07
C TYR A 196 -18.07 -0.48 -10.26
N ASP A 197 -18.82 -1.40 -10.89
CA ASP A 197 -18.93 -2.76 -10.39
C ASP A 197 -17.66 -3.58 -10.67
N ARG A 198 -17.65 -4.85 -10.29
CA ARG A 198 -16.49 -5.73 -10.52
C ARG A 198 -16.34 -6.20 -11.96
N ASP A 199 -17.35 -6.01 -12.79
CA ASP A 199 -17.32 -6.24 -14.23
C ASP A 199 -16.90 -4.99 -15.02
N TYR A 200 -16.44 -3.93 -14.29
CA TYR A 200 -16.00 -2.64 -14.84
C TYR A 200 -17.11 -1.82 -15.53
N ASN A 201 -18.38 -2.07 -15.20
CA ASN A 201 -19.47 -1.23 -15.63
C ASN A 201 -19.54 0.02 -14.74
N LEU A 202 -19.62 1.19 -15.38
CA LEU A 202 -19.75 2.47 -14.66
C LEU A 202 -21.12 2.54 -13.99
N LEU A 203 -21.12 2.68 -12.66
CA LEU A 203 -22.33 2.82 -11.83
C LEU A 203 -22.66 4.28 -11.54
N GLY A 204 -21.64 5.12 -11.44
CA GLY A 204 -21.84 6.53 -11.11
C GLY A 204 -20.60 7.39 -11.29
N LYS A 205 -20.84 8.69 -11.44
CA LYS A 205 -19.82 9.75 -11.56
C LYS A 205 -20.19 10.89 -10.63
N LEU A 206 -19.23 11.38 -9.87
CA LEU A 206 -19.34 12.58 -9.06
C LEU A 206 -18.19 13.54 -9.41
N GLU A 207 -18.52 14.72 -9.86
CA GLU A 207 -17.56 15.81 -10.06
C GLU A 207 -17.44 16.58 -8.76
N LEU A 208 -16.22 16.66 -8.23
CA LEU A 208 -15.93 17.37 -7.00
C LEU A 208 -15.40 18.75 -7.39
N GLU A 209 -16.20 19.78 -7.13
CA GLU A 209 -15.73 21.15 -7.26
C GLU A 209 -14.73 21.49 -6.15
N LYS A 210 -13.76 22.32 -6.48
CA LYS A 210 -12.78 22.80 -5.50
C LYS A 210 -13.51 23.65 -4.46
N ILE A 211 -13.40 23.26 -3.21
CA ILE A 211 -13.80 24.06 -2.05
C ILE A 211 -12.71 25.09 -1.75
#